data_77c168da1abe2c90f5081c2812de1672
#
_entry.id   77c168da1abe2c90f5081c2812de1672
#
_cell.length_a   1.000
_cell.length_b   1.000
_cell.length_c   1.000
_cell.angle_alpha   90.00
_cell.angle_beta   90.00
_cell.angle_gamma   90.00
#
_symmetry.space_group_name_H-M   'P 1'
#
loop_
_entity.id
_entity.type
_entity.pdbx_description
1 polymer ?
#
loop_
_entity_poly.entity_id
_entity_poly.type
_entity_poly.pdbx_seq_one_letter_code
_entity_poly.pdbx_strand_id
1 'polypeptide(L)'
;MSDIKVEKCLFCDVQTIDRDRIIAENSLTYAIRDGFPVTEGHTLFIPKRHTLDYFSLEQEEVLAINQLMELHRKFLQKEDPTIDGFNIGMNCGETAGQTIFHCHVHLIPRRKGDVENPRGGVRHIIAGKGFYEDKK
;
A
#
# COMPACT_ATOMS: atom_id res chain seq x y z
N MET A 1 1.11 1.26 33.90
CA MET A 1 1.48 1.36 33.38
C MET A 1 1.60 1.71 32.62
N SER A 2 1.52 1.97 32.49
CA SER A 2 1.74 2.16 31.71
C SER A 2 2.19 2.77 31.22
N ASP A 3 2.34 3.19 31.49
CA ASP A 3 2.85 3.84 30.84
C ASP A 3 3.55 3.58 29.94
N ILE A 4 3.38 2.80 29.93
CA ILE A 4 4.00 2.50 28.82
C ILE A 4 3.69 3.49 27.83
N LYS A 5 4.72 4.09 27.35
CA LYS A 5 4.56 5.00 26.43
C LYS A 5 4.33 4.34 25.19
N VAL A 6 3.17 4.40 24.66
CA VAL A 6 2.90 3.87 23.38
C VAL A 6 3.47 4.80 22.37
N GLU A 7 4.31 4.26 21.49
CA GLU A 7 4.82 5.05 20.43
C GLU A 7 3.71 5.55 19.61
N LYS A 8 3.79 6.75 19.17
CA LYS A 8 2.82 7.26 18.26
C LYS A 8 2.86 6.48 16.98
N CYS A 9 1.70 6.09 16.50
CA CYS A 9 1.57 5.37 15.26
C CYS A 9 0.54 6.06 14.39
N LEU A 10 0.99 6.59 13.25
CA LEU A 10 0.12 7.30 12.34
C LEU A 10 -1.07 6.44 11.93
N PHE A 11 -0.85 5.17 11.63
CA PHE A 11 -1.92 4.32 11.11
C PHE A 11 -2.85 3.81 12.20
N CYS A 12 -2.43 3.80 13.44
CA CYS A 12 -3.35 3.59 14.54
C CYS A 12 -4.20 4.84 14.75
N ASP A 13 -3.57 6.01 14.65
CA ASP A 13 -4.24 7.27 14.89
C ASP A 13 -5.32 7.57 13.85
N VAL A 14 -5.09 7.17 12.59
CA VAL A 14 -6.10 7.40 11.54
C VAL A 14 -7.42 6.81 11.95
N GLN A 15 -7.41 5.68 12.65
CA GLN A 15 -8.62 4.97 12.99
C GLN A 15 -9.47 5.68 14.05
N THR A 16 -8.88 6.60 14.77
CA THR A 16 -9.61 7.27 15.85
C THR A 16 -9.70 8.77 15.66
N ILE A 17 -8.60 9.43 15.31
CA ILE A 17 -8.60 10.90 15.30
C ILE A 17 -8.53 11.48 13.89
N ASP A 18 -8.46 10.64 12.86
CA ASP A 18 -8.37 11.14 11.50
C ASP A 18 -9.16 10.25 10.55
N ARG A 19 -10.34 9.84 10.98
CA ARG A 19 -11.14 8.89 10.21
C ARG A 19 -11.62 9.45 8.90
N ASP A 20 -11.57 10.76 8.72
CA ASP A 20 -11.95 11.37 7.45
C ASP A 20 -11.07 10.88 6.30
N ARG A 21 -9.89 10.41 6.59
CA ARG A 21 -9.00 9.89 5.56
C ARG A 21 -9.42 8.52 5.06
N ILE A 22 -10.23 7.78 5.83
CA ILE A 22 -10.60 6.41 5.46
C ILE A 22 -11.59 6.46 4.31
N ILE A 23 -11.22 5.82 3.20
CA ILE A 23 -12.06 5.82 2.00
C ILE A 23 -12.79 4.49 1.80
N ALA A 24 -12.37 3.45 2.51
CA ALA A 24 -13.00 2.13 2.44
C ALA A 24 -12.50 1.33 3.62
N GLU A 25 -13.30 0.38 4.08
CA GLU A 25 -12.87 -0.50 5.17
C GLU A 25 -13.74 -1.74 5.23
N ASN A 26 -13.19 -2.78 5.83
CA ASN A 26 -13.97 -3.94 6.23
C ASN A 26 -13.64 -4.20 7.70
N SER A 27 -13.95 -5.39 8.21
CA SER A 27 -13.81 -5.62 9.65
C SER A 27 -12.35 -5.59 10.13
N LEU A 28 -11.39 -5.89 9.28
CA LEU A 28 -9.99 -6.02 9.70
C LEU A 28 -9.04 -5.05 9.01
N THR A 29 -9.49 -4.34 7.98
CA THR A 29 -8.62 -3.53 7.14
C THR A 29 -9.28 -2.21 6.81
N TYR A 30 -8.49 -1.16 6.66
CA TYR A 30 -9.00 0.10 6.13
C TYR A 30 -8.07 0.60 5.03
N ALA A 31 -8.57 1.52 4.23
CA ALA A 31 -7.81 2.07 3.11
C ALA A 31 -7.83 3.58 3.18
N ILE A 32 -6.69 4.19 2.85
CA ILE A 32 -6.57 5.64 2.73
C ILE A 32 -5.78 5.94 1.47
N ARG A 33 -5.91 7.16 0.95
CA ARG A 33 -4.98 7.61 -0.08
C ARG A 33 -3.64 7.89 0.56
N ASP A 34 -2.57 7.56 -0.14
CA ASP A 34 -1.23 7.88 0.34
C ASP A 34 -1.11 9.41 0.39
N GLY A 35 -0.52 9.93 1.46
CA GLY A 35 -0.35 11.37 1.62
C GLY A 35 0.65 11.96 0.65
N PHE A 36 1.51 11.13 0.07
CA PHE A 36 2.50 11.55 -0.92
C PHE A 36 2.37 10.64 -2.14
N PRO A 37 1.24 10.73 -2.87
CA PRO A 37 0.95 9.73 -3.90
C PRO A 37 1.95 9.83 -5.04
N VAL A 38 2.41 8.66 -5.50
CA VAL A 38 3.32 8.63 -6.65
C VAL A 38 2.54 8.67 -7.96
N THR A 39 1.27 8.24 -7.94
CA THR A 39 0.33 8.46 -9.04
C THR A 39 -1.01 8.78 -8.44
N GLU A 40 -1.89 9.34 -9.25
CA GLU A 40 -3.23 9.65 -8.76
C GLU A 40 -3.97 8.36 -8.43
N GLY A 41 -4.54 8.28 -7.24
CA GLY A 41 -5.24 7.10 -6.79
C GLY A 41 -4.39 6.14 -5.99
N HIS A 42 -3.12 6.48 -5.73
CA HIS A 42 -2.23 5.67 -4.91
C HIS A 42 -2.88 5.44 -3.54
N THR A 43 -3.13 4.21 -3.19
CA THR A 43 -3.91 3.84 -2.00
C THR A 43 -3.09 2.91 -1.12
N LEU A 44 -3.30 3.04 0.18
CA LEU A 44 -2.70 2.15 1.16
C LEU A 44 -3.78 1.31 1.80
N PHE A 45 -3.53 0.02 1.95
CA PHE A 45 -4.42 -0.91 2.64
C PHE A 45 -3.74 -1.34 3.92
N ILE A 46 -4.40 -1.13 5.05
CA ILE A 46 -3.75 -1.14 6.35
C ILE A 46 -4.56 -2.01 7.29
N PRO A 47 -3.95 -3.03 7.93
CA PRO A 47 -4.69 -3.79 8.92
C PRO A 47 -5.02 -2.89 10.10
N LYS A 48 -6.20 -3.08 10.68
CA LYS A 48 -6.61 -2.26 11.83
C LYS A 48 -5.76 -2.56 13.04
N ARG A 49 -5.36 -3.81 13.20
CA ARG A 49 -4.49 -4.23 14.30
C ARG A 49 -3.09 -3.68 14.04
N HIS A 50 -2.44 -3.19 15.08
CA HIS A 50 -1.07 -2.73 14.97
C HIS A 50 -0.15 -3.95 14.82
N THR A 51 0.40 -4.15 13.65
CA THR A 51 1.30 -5.26 13.39
C THR A 51 2.37 -4.74 12.43
N LEU A 52 3.58 -5.28 12.56
CA LEU A 52 4.76 -4.66 11.97
C LEU A 52 4.76 -4.69 10.45
N ASP A 53 4.58 -5.86 9.86
CA ASP A 53 4.75 -6.00 8.41
C ASP A 53 3.93 -7.19 7.91
N TYR A 54 4.12 -7.52 6.63
CA TYR A 54 3.40 -8.60 6.00
C TYR A 54 3.56 -9.92 6.74
N PHE A 55 4.77 -10.17 7.25
CA PHE A 55 5.08 -11.48 7.81
C PHE A 55 4.50 -11.68 9.20
N SER A 56 3.98 -10.63 9.82
CA SER A 56 3.31 -10.72 11.10
C SER A 56 1.79 -10.67 10.97
N LEU A 57 1.25 -10.63 9.75
CA LEU A 57 -0.20 -10.65 9.53
C LEU A 57 -0.75 -12.04 9.83
N GLU A 58 -1.98 -12.05 10.31
CA GLU A 58 -2.73 -13.31 10.43
C GLU A 58 -3.42 -13.58 9.10
N GLN A 59 -3.77 -14.84 8.88
CA GLN A 59 -4.33 -15.24 7.60
C GLN A 59 -5.62 -14.48 7.30
N GLU A 60 -6.45 -14.28 8.31
CA GLU A 60 -7.69 -13.53 8.11
C GLU A 60 -7.42 -12.10 7.69
N GLU A 61 -6.31 -11.53 8.17
CA GLU A 61 -5.94 -10.17 7.79
C GLU A 61 -5.50 -10.11 6.32
N VAL A 62 -4.76 -11.12 5.89
CA VAL A 62 -4.35 -11.19 4.48
C VAL A 62 -5.59 -11.26 3.59
N LEU A 63 -6.55 -12.10 3.95
CA LEU A 63 -7.78 -12.22 3.17
C LEU A 63 -8.57 -10.91 3.17
N ALA A 64 -8.65 -10.24 4.31
CA ALA A 64 -9.39 -8.99 4.40
C ALA A 64 -8.75 -7.91 3.55
N ILE A 65 -7.41 -7.84 3.55
CA ILE A 65 -6.70 -6.89 2.72
C ILE A 65 -6.98 -7.19 1.25
N ASN A 66 -6.88 -8.45 0.86
CA ASN A 66 -7.10 -8.83 -0.53
C ASN A 66 -8.51 -8.48 -1.00
N GLN A 67 -9.50 -8.73 -0.17
CA GLN A 67 -10.89 -8.44 -0.52
C GLN A 67 -11.12 -6.95 -0.72
N LEU A 68 -10.61 -6.15 0.22
CA LEU A 68 -10.80 -4.72 0.14
C LEU A 68 -10.05 -4.13 -1.06
N MET A 69 -8.83 -4.63 -1.30
CA MET A 69 -8.02 -4.14 -2.40
C MET A 69 -8.68 -4.47 -3.75
N GLU A 70 -9.24 -5.66 -3.87
CA GLU A 70 -9.90 -6.06 -5.12
C GLU A 70 -11.13 -5.19 -5.39
N LEU A 71 -11.93 -4.92 -4.38
CA LEU A 71 -13.08 -4.05 -4.54
C LEU A 71 -12.64 -2.64 -4.95
N HIS A 72 -11.59 -2.15 -4.31
CA HIS A 72 -11.15 -0.79 -4.58
C HIS A 72 -10.48 -0.67 -5.95
N ARG A 73 -9.78 -1.71 -6.38
CA ARG A 73 -9.23 -1.71 -7.73
C ARG A 73 -10.33 -1.53 -8.78
N LYS A 74 -11.42 -2.25 -8.60
CA LYS A 74 -12.54 -2.12 -9.53
C LYS A 74 -13.14 -0.73 -9.50
N PHE A 75 -13.27 -0.17 -8.30
CA PHE A 75 -13.77 1.19 -8.16
C PHE A 75 -12.88 2.19 -8.90
N LEU A 76 -11.56 2.08 -8.69
CA LEU A 76 -10.63 3.01 -9.32
C LEU A 76 -10.69 2.92 -10.84
N GLN A 77 -10.75 1.71 -11.41
CA GLN A 77 -10.80 1.56 -12.86
C GLN A 77 -12.11 2.03 -13.45
N LYS A 78 -13.18 1.95 -12.68
CA LYS A 78 -14.46 2.47 -13.14
C LYS A 78 -14.45 3.99 -13.16
N GLU A 79 -13.85 4.61 -12.12
CA GLU A 79 -13.78 6.06 -12.03
C GLU A 79 -12.79 6.64 -13.02
N ASP A 80 -11.75 5.89 -13.36
CA ASP A 80 -10.71 6.37 -14.27
C ASP A 80 -10.29 5.24 -15.20
N PRO A 81 -10.96 5.15 -16.35
CA PRO A 81 -10.66 4.06 -17.31
C PRO A 81 -9.26 4.10 -17.90
N THR A 82 -8.51 5.19 -17.70
CA THR A 82 -7.13 5.22 -18.18
C THR A 82 -6.20 4.37 -17.33
N ILE A 83 -6.65 3.93 -16.15
CA ILE A 83 -5.84 3.02 -15.34
C ILE A 83 -5.88 1.66 -15.99
N ASP A 84 -4.73 1.16 -16.44
CA ASP A 84 -4.67 -0.15 -17.08
C ASP A 84 -3.61 -1.04 -16.48
N GLY A 85 -3.07 -0.68 -15.34
CA GLY A 85 -2.13 -1.53 -14.63
C GLY A 85 -1.99 -1.07 -13.20
N PHE A 86 -1.35 -1.90 -12.39
CA PHE A 86 -1.12 -1.58 -10.98
C PHE A 86 0.22 -2.16 -10.55
N ASN A 87 0.90 -1.44 -9.69
CA ASN A 87 1.97 -2.04 -8.89
C ASN A 87 1.42 -2.21 -7.48
N ILE A 88 1.70 -3.35 -6.89
CA ILE A 88 1.25 -3.69 -5.55
C ILE A 88 2.48 -4.10 -4.77
N GLY A 89 2.63 -3.58 -3.58
CA GLY A 89 3.80 -3.96 -2.80
C GLY A 89 3.78 -3.40 -1.41
N MET A 90 4.77 -3.84 -0.64
CA MET A 90 4.93 -3.37 0.73
C MET A 90 6.40 -3.43 1.07
N ASN A 91 6.77 -2.63 2.06
CA ASN A 91 8.14 -2.61 2.55
C ASN A 91 8.17 -3.32 3.89
N CYS A 92 9.00 -4.33 4.01
CA CYS A 92 9.11 -5.10 5.25
C CYS A 92 10.51 -4.90 5.79
N GLY A 93 10.64 -4.07 6.82
CA GLY A 93 11.90 -3.79 7.44
C GLY A 93 12.52 -2.47 6.99
N GLU A 94 13.33 -1.90 7.84
CA GLU A 94 13.93 -0.61 7.58
C GLU A 94 14.83 -0.65 6.34
N THR A 95 15.57 -1.75 6.17
CA THR A 95 16.44 -1.90 5.02
C THR A 95 15.68 -1.93 3.71
N ALA A 96 14.42 -2.36 3.76
CA ALA A 96 13.57 -2.39 2.57
C ALA A 96 12.79 -1.09 2.38
N GLY A 97 13.03 -0.10 3.25
CA GLY A 97 12.40 1.20 3.09
C GLY A 97 11.20 1.46 3.97
N GLN A 98 10.90 0.55 4.91
CA GLN A 98 9.77 0.76 5.80
C GLN A 98 10.08 1.91 6.75
N THR A 99 9.21 2.91 6.78
CA THR A 99 9.39 4.06 7.67
C THR A 99 8.28 4.19 8.70
N ILE A 100 7.13 3.60 8.45
CA ILE A 100 6.04 3.53 9.41
C ILE A 100 5.88 2.07 9.78
N PHE A 101 6.08 1.75 11.05
CA PHE A 101 6.17 0.36 11.49
C PHE A 101 4.82 -0.20 11.90
N HIS A 102 3.89 -0.07 10.99
CA HIS A 102 2.56 -0.62 11.01
C HIS A 102 2.30 -1.06 9.57
N CYS A 103 2.05 -2.32 9.37
CA CYS A 103 1.94 -2.92 8.04
C CYS A 103 1.01 -2.13 7.14
N HIS A 104 1.42 -1.93 5.90
CA HIS A 104 0.56 -1.29 4.91
C HIS A 104 0.98 -1.75 3.51
N VAL A 105 0.00 -1.92 2.66
CA VAL A 105 0.19 -2.42 1.30
C VAL A 105 -0.15 -1.30 0.33
N HIS A 106 0.76 -1.01 -0.57
CA HIS A 106 0.58 0.01 -1.59
C HIS A 106 -0.16 -0.57 -2.78
N LEU A 107 -1.15 0.15 -3.26
CA LEU A 107 -1.77 -0.12 -4.56
C LEU A 107 -1.56 1.13 -5.39
N ILE A 108 -0.75 1.00 -6.45
CA ILE A 108 -0.33 2.14 -7.24
C ILE A 108 -0.89 2.00 -8.64
N PRO A 109 -1.91 2.81 -8.99
CA PRO A 109 -2.47 2.75 -10.34
C PRO A 109 -1.46 3.22 -11.37
N ARG A 110 -1.43 2.54 -12.51
CA ARG A 110 -0.51 2.90 -13.58
C ARG A 110 -1.28 3.21 -14.85
N ARG A 111 -0.74 4.16 -15.61
CA ARG A 111 -1.38 4.60 -16.85
C ARG A 111 -0.31 4.67 -17.92
N LYS A 112 -0.71 4.46 -19.17
CA LYS A 112 0.26 4.55 -20.26
C LYS A 112 0.91 5.93 -20.25
N GLY A 113 2.22 5.95 -20.35
CA GLY A 113 2.97 7.21 -20.42
C GLY A 113 3.29 7.83 -19.08
N ASP A 114 2.89 7.23 -17.96
CA ASP A 114 3.21 7.81 -16.65
C ASP A 114 4.71 7.73 -16.35
N VAL A 115 5.42 6.78 -16.95
CA VAL A 115 6.89 6.81 -17.02
C VAL A 115 7.27 6.45 -18.42
N GLU A 116 8.49 6.78 -18.81
CA GLU A 116 8.92 6.57 -20.17
C GLU A 116 9.00 5.08 -20.50
N ASN A 117 9.60 4.30 -19.61
CA ASN A 117 9.76 2.87 -19.82
C ASN A 117 9.42 2.14 -18.54
N PRO A 118 8.23 1.54 -18.44
CA PRO A 118 7.80 0.89 -17.20
C PRO A 118 8.37 -0.51 -17.01
N ARG A 119 9.14 -1.00 -17.97
CA ARG A 119 9.61 -2.38 -17.92
C ARG A 119 10.42 -2.64 -16.66
N GLY A 120 10.18 -3.75 -16.03
CA GLY A 120 10.86 -4.13 -14.81
C GLY A 120 10.10 -3.81 -13.55
N GLY A 121 9.26 -2.77 -13.57
CA GLY A 121 8.36 -2.47 -12.45
C GLY A 121 9.03 -2.48 -11.10
N VAL A 122 8.64 -3.43 -10.24
CA VAL A 122 9.14 -3.49 -8.87
C VAL A 122 10.66 -3.67 -8.78
N ARG A 123 11.30 -4.08 -9.87
CA ARG A 123 12.76 -4.25 -9.85
C ARG A 123 13.50 -2.94 -9.65
N HIS A 124 12.83 -1.82 -9.89
CA HIS A 124 13.46 -0.50 -9.78
C HIS A 124 13.69 -0.06 -8.34
N ILE A 125 13.31 -0.88 -7.37
CA ILE A 125 13.63 -0.57 -5.98
C ILE A 125 15.13 -0.58 -5.72
N ILE A 126 15.91 -1.27 -6.57
CA ILE A 126 17.37 -1.20 -6.48
C ILE A 126 17.82 -0.34 -7.66
N ALA A 127 18.34 0.83 -7.35
CA ALA A 127 18.72 1.78 -8.38
C ALA A 127 19.72 1.14 -9.35
N GLY A 128 19.46 1.31 -10.63
CA GLY A 128 20.33 0.79 -11.67
C GLY A 128 20.17 -0.70 -11.97
N LYS A 129 19.26 -1.38 -11.27
CA LYS A 129 19.06 -2.81 -11.48
C LYS A 129 17.69 -3.16 -12.03
N GLY A 130 16.84 -2.17 -12.24
CA GLY A 130 15.47 -2.43 -12.64
C GLY A 130 15.33 -2.94 -14.05
N PHE A 131 16.14 -2.44 -14.97
CA PHE A 131 16.08 -2.89 -16.34
C PHE A 131 16.93 -4.13 -16.54
N TYR A 132 16.47 -5.01 -17.37
CA TYR A 132 17.22 -6.21 -17.73
C TYR A 132 17.16 -6.35 -19.23
N GLU A 133 18.17 -7.04 -19.77
CA GLU A 133 18.26 -7.23 -21.20
C GLU A 133 17.49 -8.49 -21.59
N ASP A 134 16.86 -8.41 -22.76
CA ASP A 134 16.24 -9.61 -23.30
C ASP A 134 17.33 -10.56 -23.73
N LYS A 135 17.16 -11.83 -23.41
CA LYS A 135 18.07 -12.83 -23.91
C LYS A 135 17.68 -13.15 -25.33
N LYS A 136 18.66 -13.24 -26.16
CA LYS A 136 18.43 -13.59 -27.55
C LYS A 136 18.58 -15.07 -27.77
#